data_692c3d195845f17c088995cff03926ae
#
_entry.id   692c3d195845f17c088995cff03926ae
#
_cell.length_a   1.000
_cell.length_b   1.000
_cell.length_c   1.000
_cell.angle_alpha   90.00
_cell.angle_beta   90.00
_cell.angle_gamma   90.00
#
_symmetry.space_group_name_H-M   'P 1'
#
loop_
_entity.id
_entity.type
_entity.pdbx_description
1 polymer ?
#
loop_
_entity_poly.entity_id
_entity_poly.type
_entity_poly.pdbx_seq_one_letter_code
_entity_poly.pdbx_strand_id
1 'polypeptide(L)'
;MAIIVKQNSIIIKCSNPSNDVESITCMAVESNAKHYPVSMIWLYSNDSNLSKDEFMPSDQLQTTLSDILNYFPILAGRATEDNKGNVTMHLTNEGVLYTEAECTNCSLDYFIPRTFPNEEFDYE
;
A
#
# COMPACT_ATOMS: atom_id res chain seq x y z
N MET A 1 -15.48 17.49 -11.99
CA MET A 1 -14.67 16.27 -12.23
C MET A 1 -13.39 16.38 -11.43
N ALA A 2 -13.13 15.45 -10.53
CA ALA A 2 -11.89 15.42 -9.76
C ALA A 2 -10.73 15.04 -10.71
N ILE A 3 -9.60 15.75 -10.60
CA ILE A 3 -8.40 15.47 -11.39
C ILE A 3 -7.30 15.04 -10.42
N ILE A 4 -6.83 13.81 -10.58
CA ILE A 4 -5.71 13.28 -9.83
C ILE A 4 -4.44 13.59 -10.60
N VAL A 5 -3.54 14.33 -9.98
CA VAL A 5 -2.21 14.63 -10.53
C VAL A 5 -1.21 13.76 -9.80
N LYS A 6 -0.61 12.82 -10.51
CA LYS A 6 0.49 12.02 -9.98
C LYS A 6 1.73 12.91 -9.87
N GLN A 7 2.24 13.07 -8.64
CA GLN A 7 3.40 13.92 -8.38
C GLN A 7 4.72 13.14 -8.44
N ASN A 8 4.81 12.04 -7.71
CA ASN A 8 6.04 11.28 -7.60
C ASN A 8 5.79 9.81 -7.26
N SER A 9 6.66 8.92 -7.71
CA SER A 9 6.67 7.51 -7.32
C SER A 9 8.10 7.06 -7.08
N ILE A 10 8.33 6.41 -5.95
CA ILE A 10 9.61 5.85 -5.55
C ILE A 10 9.43 4.43 -5.03
N ILE A 11 10.50 3.66 -5.01
CA ILE A 11 10.56 2.36 -4.36
C ILE A 11 11.14 2.54 -2.96
N ILE A 12 10.38 2.14 -1.94
CA ILE A 12 10.83 2.13 -0.54
C ILE A 12 11.20 0.72 -0.15
N LYS A 13 12.38 0.58 0.44
CA LYS A 13 12.96 -0.69 0.88
C LYS A 13 13.07 -0.73 2.40
N CYS A 14 13.32 -1.90 2.98
CA CYS A 14 13.68 -2.01 4.39
C CYS A 14 14.90 -1.15 4.69
N SER A 15 14.86 -0.39 5.78
CA SER A 15 16.02 0.40 6.25
C SER A 15 17.12 -0.50 6.83
N ASN A 16 16.75 -1.65 7.39
CA ASN A 16 17.67 -2.64 7.96
C ASN A 16 17.21 -4.07 7.61
N PRO A 17 17.43 -4.54 6.38
CA PRO A 17 16.96 -5.86 5.95
C PRO A 17 17.67 -6.98 6.72
N SER A 18 16.92 -7.95 7.26
CA SER A 18 17.47 -9.19 7.81
C SER A 18 17.83 -10.12 6.66
N ASN A 19 18.99 -10.79 6.80
CA ASN A 19 19.45 -11.80 5.85
C ASN A 19 19.21 -13.24 6.38
N ASP A 20 18.53 -13.40 7.51
CA ASP A 20 18.39 -14.70 8.17
C ASP A 20 17.39 -15.64 7.48
N VAL A 21 16.45 -15.09 6.71
CA VAL A 21 15.45 -15.85 5.97
C VAL A 21 15.42 -15.37 4.52
N GLU A 22 15.66 -16.28 3.58
CA GLU A 22 15.66 -15.94 2.14
C GLU A 22 14.28 -16.06 1.51
N SER A 23 13.47 -17.02 1.96
CA SER A 23 12.13 -17.26 1.41
C SER A 23 11.19 -17.95 2.38
N ILE A 24 9.89 -17.76 2.16
CA ILE A 24 8.80 -18.39 2.92
C ILE A 24 7.83 -19.02 1.92
N THR A 25 7.59 -20.32 2.05
CA THR A 25 6.56 -21.01 1.25
C THR A 25 5.19 -20.76 1.88
N CYS A 26 4.27 -20.21 1.10
CA CYS A 26 2.91 -19.96 1.53
C CYS A 26 2.10 -21.25 1.66
N MET A 27 1.22 -21.31 2.66
CA MET A 27 0.23 -22.39 2.76
C MET A 27 -0.85 -22.22 1.67
N ALA A 28 -1.65 -23.30 1.46
CA ALA A 28 -2.66 -23.30 0.40
C ALA A 28 -3.68 -22.15 0.51
N VAL A 29 -4.04 -21.75 1.73
CA VAL A 29 -4.96 -20.63 1.98
C VAL A 29 -4.33 -19.30 1.56
N GLU A 30 -3.05 -19.09 1.89
CA GLU A 30 -2.29 -17.89 1.52
C GLU A 30 -2.06 -17.84 -0.01
N SER A 31 -1.78 -19.00 -0.62
CA SER A 31 -1.61 -19.10 -2.08
C SER A 31 -2.90 -18.73 -2.83
N ASN A 32 -4.08 -19.02 -2.26
CA ASN A 32 -5.36 -18.61 -2.84
C ASN A 32 -5.63 -17.11 -2.66
N ALA A 33 -5.08 -16.45 -1.64
CA ALA A 33 -5.29 -15.04 -1.36
C ALA A 33 -4.80 -14.11 -2.50
N LYS A 34 -3.88 -14.58 -3.36
CA LYS A 34 -3.43 -13.84 -4.54
C LYS A 34 -4.55 -13.45 -5.51
N HIS A 35 -5.66 -14.19 -5.50
CA HIS A 35 -6.82 -13.93 -6.36
C HIS A 35 -7.78 -12.88 -5.78
N TYR A 36 -7.54 -12.43 -4.55
CA TYR A 36 -8.40 -11.49 -3.83
C TYR A 36 -7.60 -10.28 -3.35
N PRO A 37 -7.20 -9.37 -4.26
CA PRO A 37 -6.52 -8.15 -3.86
C PRO A 37 -7.43 -7.32 -2.96
N VAL A 38 -6.90 -6.86 -1.84
CA VAL A 38 -7.62 -5.99 -0.91
C VAL A 38 -7.01 -4.59 -0.97
N SER A 39 -7.85 -3.61 -1.27
CA SER A 39 -7.47 -2.19 -1.18
C SER A 39 -8.11 -1.58 0.04
N MET A 40 -7.36 -0.75 0.76
CA MET A 40 -7.83 0.00 1.92
C MET A 40 -7.58 1.48 1.71
N ILE A 41 -8.54 2.30 2.16
CA ILE A 41 -8.45 3.76 2.11
C ILE A 41 -8.64 4.29 3.52
N TRP A 42 -7.71 5.10 3.99
CA TRP A 42 -7.85 5.88 5.22
C TRP A 42 -8.00 7.34 4.86
N LEU A 43 -8.99 7.99 5.44
CA LEU A 43 -9.29 9.40 5.24
C LEU A 43 -8.96 10.16 6.51
N TYR A 44 -8.17 11.22 6.38
CA TYR A 44 -7.79 12.10 7.47
C TYR A 44 -8.19 13.52 7.13
N SER A 45 -8.88 14.21 8.06
CA SER A 45 -9.18 15.61 7.90
C SER A 45 -8.05 16.48 8.48
N ASN A 46 -7.79 17.61 7.82
CA ASN A 46 -6.84 18.62 8.29
C ASN A 46 -7.58 19.73 9.05
N ASP A 47 -8.18 19.38 10.18
CA ASP A 47 -9.01 20.32 10.96
C ASP A 47 -8.21 21.49 11.55
N SER A 48 -6.89 21.31 11.71
CA SER A 48 -5.99 22.34 12.21
C SER A 48 -5.48 23.29 11.12
N ASN A 49 -5.87 23.11 9.87
CA ASN A 49 -5.43 23.87 8.70
C ASN A 49 -3.89 23.96 8.58
N LEU A 50 -3.20 22.88 8.91
CA LEU A 50 -1.76 22.78 8.76
C LEU A 50 -1.36 22.82 7.28
N SER A 51 -0.15 23.26 7.01
CA SER A 51 0.41 23.11 5.65
C SER A 51 0.52 21.64 5.28
N LYS A 52 0.66 21.32 3.98
CA LYS A 52 0.81 19.94 3.51
C LYS A 52 1.98 19.23 4.20
N ASP A 53 3.10 19.90 4.32
CA ASP A 53 4.32 19.35 4.91
C ASP A 53 4.24 19.14 6.43
N GLU A 54 3.35 19.88 7.11
CA GLU A 54 3.09 19.69 8.54
C GLU A 54 2.03 18.63 8.80
N PHE A 55 1.02 18.52 7.92
CA PHE A 55 -0.09 17.58 8.10
C PHE A 55 0.29 16.16 7.66
N MET A 56 0.93 16.04 6.50
CA MET A 56 1.34 14.74 5.92
C MET A 56 2.76 14.85 5.37
N PRO A 57 3.77 14.91 6.26
CA PRO A 57 5.16 15.08 5.85
C PRO A 57 5.65 13.86 5.08
N SER A 58 5.96 14.05 3.80
CA SER A 58 6.37 12.99 2.88
C SER A 58 7.58 12.22 3.36
N ASP A 59 8.63 12.91 3.80
CA ASP A 59 9.87 12.29 4.27
C ASP A 59 9.62 11.40 5.51
N GLN A 60 8.76 11.84 6.40
CA GLN A 60 8.40 11.06 7.59
C GLN A 60 7.60 9.82 7.22
N LEU A 61 6.65 9.93 6.29
CA LEU A 61 5.87 8.79 5.80
C LEU A 61 6.76 7.76 5.13
N GLN A 62 7.70 8.19 4.29
CA GLN A 62 8.66 7.32 3.61
C GLN A 62 9.58 6.62 4.60
N THR A 63 10.12 7.35 5.57
CA THR A 63 10.99 6.79 6.62
C THR A 63 10.24 5.78 7.48
N THR A 64 9.03 6.14 7.92
CA THR A 64 8.19 5.24 8.72
C THR A 64 7.83 3.98 7.94
N LEU A 65 7.50 4.08 6.65
CA LEU A 65 7.23 2.91 5.81
C LEU A 65 8.48 2.03 5.69
N SER A 66 9.65 2.61 5.46
CA SER A 66 10.92 1.88 5.41
C SER A 66 11.20 1.12 6.72
N ASP A 67 10.91 1.73 7.87
CA ASP A 67 11.07 1.11 9.18
C ASP A 67 10.03 0.00 9.43
N ILE A 68 8.79 0.19 9.02
CA ILE A 68 7.74 -0.84 9.11
C ILE A 68 8.12 -2.08 8.30
N LEU A 69 8.71 -1.91 7.12
CA LEU A 69 9.17 -3.02 6.29
C LEU A 69 10.24 -3.89 6.97
N ASN A 70 10.96 -3.39 7.98
CA ASN A 70 11.88 -4.23 8.78
C ASN A 70 11.12 -5.26 9.62
N TYR A 71 9.91 -4.94 10.08
CA TYR A 71 9.05 -5.87 10.84
C TYR A 71 8.26 -6.79 9.93
N PHE A 72 8.00 -6.37 8.70
CA PHE A 72 7.23 -7.11 7.70
C PHE A 72 8.00 -7.24 6.38
N PRO A 73 9.19 -7.87 6.36
CA PRO A 73 10.07 -7.91 5.19
C PRO A 73 9.44 -8.64 3.99
N ILE A 74 8.44 -9.49 4.23
CA ILE A 74 7.66 -10.17 3.20
C ILE A 74 6.98 -9.19 2.23
N LEU A 75 6.57 -8.00 2.71
CA LEU A 75 5.94 -6.97 1.90
C LEU A 75 6.91 -6.31 0.92
N ALA A 76 8.20 -6.27 1.29
CA ALA A 76 9.27 -5.75 0.43
C ALA A 76 9.85 -6.80 -0.52
N GLY A 77 9.36 -8.03 -0.45
CA GLY A 77 9.79 -9.16 -1.26
C GLY A 77 9.04 -9.33 -2.57
N ARG A 78 9.19 -10.51 -3.17
CA ARG A 78 8.48 -10.90 -4.40
C ARG A 78 7.94 -12.31 -4.28
N ALA A 79 6.76 -12.53 -4.87
CA ALA A 79 6.13 -13.82 -4.96
C ALA A 79 6.52 -14.53 -6.25
N THR A 80 6.77 -15.83 -6.17
CA THR A 80 6.84 -16.73 -7.32
C THR A 80 5.83 -17.85 -7.15
N GLU A 81 5.36 -18.39 -8.25
CA GLU A 81 4.42 -19.51 -8.28
C GLU A 81 5.02 -20.66 -9.06
N ASP A 82 4.93 -21.88 -8.53
CA ASP A 82 5.34 -23.09 -9.23
C ASP A 82 4.22 -23.61 -10.16
N ASN A 83 4.53 -24.63 -10.94
CA ASN A 83 3.58 -25.27 -11.87
C ASN A 83 2.39 -25.97 -11.18
N LYS A 84 2.42 -26.09 -9.85
CA LYS A 84 1.35 -26.68 -9.03
C LYS A 84 0.50 -25.63 -8.33
N GLY A 85 0.81 -24.35 -8.53
CA GLY A 85 0.11 -23.23 -7.89
C GLY A 85 0.60 -22.89 -6.48
N ASN A 86 1.70 -23.48 -6.01
CA ASN A 86 2.28 -23.12 -4.73
C ASN A 86 3.00 -21.78 -4.85
N VAL A 87 2.75 -20.89 -3.91
CA VAL A 87 3.38 -19.56 -3.85
C VAL A 87 4.53 -19.58 -2.87
N THR A 88 5.65 -19.02 -3.28
CA THR A 88 6.81 -18.77 -2.44
C THR A 88 7.11 -17.28 -2.43
N MET A 89 7.20 -16.70 -1.23
CA MET A 89 7.59 -15.31 -1.03
C MET A 89 9.11 -15.24 -0.80
N HIS A 90 9.81 -14.52 -1.65
CA HIS A 90 11.24 -14.27 -1.55
C HIS A 90 11.48 -12.93 -0.87
N LEU A 91 12.26 -12.91 0.20
CA LEU A 91 12.56 -11.72 0.98
C LEU A 91 13.72 -10.92 0.33
N THR A 92 13.52 -10.50 -0.90
CA THR A 92 14.56 -9.89 -1.75
C THR A 92 14.83 -8.42 -1.44
N ASN A 93 14.00 -7.81 -0.58
CA ASN A 93 14.05 -6.36 -0.32
C ASN A 93 14.03 -5.50 -1.61
N GLU A 94 13.28 -5.93 -2.61
CA GLU A 94 13.07 -5.12 -3.81
C GLU A 94 12.22 -3.87 -3.51
N GLY A 95 11.45 -3.92 -2.42
CA GLY A 95 10.70 -2.80 -1.88
C GLY A 95 9.27 -2.72 -2.39
N VAL A 96 8.57 -1.71 -1.90
CA VAL A 96 7.18 -1.38 -2.23
C VAL A 96 7.11 -0.07 -3.02
N LEU A 97 6.15 0.01 -3.93
CA LEU A 97 5.91 1.24 -4.68
C LEU A 97 5.15 2.23 -3.78
N TYR A 98 5.77 3.36 -3.50
CA TYR A 98 5.16 4.51 -2.85
C TYR A 98 4.87 5.58 -3.88
N THR A 99 3.63 6.07 -3.93
CA THR A 99 3.21 7.11 -4.87
C THR A 99 2.52 8.23 -4.14
N GLU A 100 3.01 9.45 -4.30
CA GLU A 100 2.32 10.66 -3.91
C GLU A 100 1.49 11.17 -5.08
N ALA A 101 0.25 11.54 -4.78
CA ALA A 101 -0.64 12.13 -5.75
C ALA A 101 -1.47 13.25 -5.11
N GLU A 102 -1.84 14.22 -5.89
CA GLU A 102 -2.73 15.30 -5.49
C GLU A 102 -4.03 15.21 -6.27
N CYS A 103 -5.14 15.39 -5.55
CA CYS A 103 -6.46 15.52 -6.17
C CYS A 103 -6.84 17.00 -6.19
N THR A 104 -7.02 17.56 -7.37
CA THR A 104 -7.54 18.91 -7.55
C THR A 104 -9.05 18.88 -7.77
N ASN A 105 -9.74 19.93 -7.30
CA ASN A 105 -11.20 20.07 -7.43
C ASN A 105 -12.00 18.95 -6.75
N CYS A 106 -11.47 18.37 -5.67
CA CYS A 106 -12.19 17.44 -4.80
C CYS A 106 -12.07 17.87 -3.34
N SER A 107 -13.10 17.60 -2.58
CA SER A 107 -13.10 17.75 -1.12
C SER A 107 -13.08 16.37 -0.47
N LEU A 108 -12.71 16.31 0.80
CA LEU A 108 -12.77 15.08 1.59
C LEU A 108 -14.18 14.47 1.61
N ASP A 109 -15.22 15.33 1.66
CA ASP A 109 -16.62 14.92 1.65
C ASP A 109 -17.02 14.12 0.40
N TYR A 110 -16.28 14.25 -0.68
CA TYR A 110 -16.51 13.45 -1.89
C TYR A 110 -16.16 11.97 -1.68
N PHE A 111 -15.19 11.69 -0.82
CA PHE A 111 -14.70 10.35 -0.52
C PHE A 111 -15.33 9.74 0.74
N ILE A 112 -15.97 10.56 1.60
CA ILE A 112 -16.70 10.03 2.75
C ILE A 112 -17.95 9.35 2.21
N PRO A 113 -18.11 8.03 2.40
CA PRO A 113 -19.30 7.34 1.94
C PRO A 113 -20.51 7.98 2.63
N ARG A 114 -21.30 8.70 1.89
CA ARG A 114 -22.67 9.02 2.31
C ARG A 114 -23.37 7.67 2.37
N THR A 115 -23.49 7.09 3.60
CA THR A 115 -24.21 5.85 3.87
C THR A 115 -24.68 5.18 2.59
N PHE A 116 -23.91 4.20 2.10
CA PHE A 116 -24.32 3.46 0.90
C PHE A 116 -25.65 2.80 1.20
N PRO A 117 -26.76 3.23 0.58
CA PRO A 117 -27.95 2.41 0.57
C PRO A 117 -27.58 1.21 -0.31
N ASN A 118 -27.47 0.04 0.26
CA ASN A 118 -27.41 -1.31 -0.35
C ASN A 118 -27.34 -1.40 -1.89
N GLU A 119 -26.50 -0.59 -2.52
CA GLU A 119 -26.26 -0.69 -3.95
C GLU A 119 -25.10 -1.66 -4.14
N GLU A 120 -25.40 -2.77 -4.79
CA GLU A 120 -24.42 -3.75 -5.23
C GLU A 120 -23.31 -3.03 -5.99
N PHE A 121 -22.07 -3.25 -5.59
CA PHE A 121 -20.92 -2.81 -6.36
C PHE A 121 -20.85 -3.67 -7.62
N ASP A 122 -21.30 -3.15 -8.76
CA ASP A 122 -21.00 -3.72 -10.05
C ASP A 122 -19.50 -3.52 -10.32
N TYR A 123 -18.74 -4.58 -10.17
CA TYR A 123 -17.36 -4.65 -10.64
C TYR A 123 -17.39 -5.05 -12.13
N GLU A 124 -17.30 -4.07 -13.03
CA GLU A 124 -16.91 -4.32 -14.40
C GLU A 124 -15.39 -4.43 -14.55
#